data_b9591762712b0bbe3608a111676bfd3d
#
_entry.id   b9591762712b0bbe3608a111676bfd3d
#
_cell.length_a   1.000
_cell.length_b   1.000
_cell.length_c   1.000
_cell.angle_alpha   90.00
_cell.angle_beta   90.00
_cell.angle_gamma   90.00
#
_symmetry.space_group_name_H-M   'P 1'
#
loop_
_entity.id
_entity.type
_entity.pdbx_description
1 polymer ?
#
loop_
_entity_poly.entity_id
_entity_poly.type
_entity_poly.pdbx_seq_one_letter_code
_entity_poly.pdbx_strand_id
1 'polypeptide(L)'
;ASDVYKRQIQCNGIGPGYIATPQTAPLREIQPDGSRHPFDTFICAKTPAGRWLDPQELTGPAVFLASEASNAVNGHILYVDGGILAYIGKQPK
;
A
#
# COMPACT_ATOMS: atom_id res chain seq x y z
N ALA A 1 -7.13 14.40 -17.71
CA ALA A 1 -7.71 13.21 -17.09
C ALA A 1 -9.16 13.42 -16.67
N SER A 2 -9.53 14.66 -16.28
CA SER A 2 -10.89 14.92 -15.82
C SER A 2 -11.95 14.78 -16.91
N ASP A 3 -11.55 14.83 -18.17
CA ASP A 3 -12.49 14.68 -19.27
C ASP A 3 -12.87 13.24 -19.55
N VAL A 4 -12.12 12.28 -19.04
CA VAL A 4 -12.33 10.89 -19.38
C VAL A 4 -13.66 10.35 -18.87
N TYR A 5 -14.19 10.93 -17.82
CA TYR A 5 -15.46 10.45 -17.27
C TYR A 5 -16.61 10.57 -18.26
N LYS A 6 -16.55 11.57 -19.14
CA LYS A 6 -17.60 11.77 -20.15
C LYS A 6 -17.59 10.70 -21.24
N ARG A 7 -16.48 9.97 -21.35
CA ARG A 7 -16.31 8.90 -22.34
C ARG A 7 -16.41 7.53 -21.72
N GLN A 8 -16.84 7.44 -20.46
CA GLN A 8 -16.90 6.18 -19.73
C GLN A 8 -15.52 5.54 -19.56
N ILE A 9 -14.48 6.34 -19.64
CA ILE A 9 -13.12 5.93 -19.32
C ILE A 9 -12.90 6.24 -17.86
N GLN A 10 -12.35 5.27 -17.15
CA GLN A 10 -12.08 5.44 -15.72
C GLN A 10 -10.64 5.80 -15.50
N CYS A 11 -10.42 6.72 -14.58
CA CYS A 11 -9.08 7.15 -14.19
C CYS A 11 -8.99 7.06 -12.67
N ASN A 12 -8.22 6.11 -12.18
CA ASN A 12 -8.05 5.86 -10.77
C ASN A 12 -6.58 5.70 -10.44
N GLY A 13 -6.25 5.82 -9.17
CA GLY A 13 -4.88 5.60 -8.69
C GLY A 13 -4.82 4.50 -7.67
N ILE A 14 -3.63 3.96 -7.48
CA ILE A 14 -3.32 3.05 -6.40
C ILE A 14 -2.31 3.74 -5.50
N GLY A 15 -2.61 3.82 -4.19
CA GLY A 15 -1.71 4.40 -3.20
C GLY A 15 -1.11 3.28 -2.36
N PRO A 16 0.08 2.75 -2.75
CA PRO A 16 0.70 1.68 -1.97
C PRO A 16 1.33 2.22 -0.69
N GLY A 17 1.41 1.35 0.31
CA GLY A 17 2.17 1.64 1.52
C GLY A 17 3.63 1.26 1.34
N TYR A 18 4.22 0.67 2.38
CA TYR A 18 5.63 0.26 2.35
C TYR A 18 5.74 -1.14 1.76
N ILE A 19 6.34 -1.22 0.59
CA ILE A 19 6.40 -2.45 -0.20
C ILE A 19 7.82 -3.02 -0.13
N ALA A 20 7.91 -4.32 0.10
CA ALA A 20 9.19 -5.03 0.15
C ALA A 20 9.67 -5.29 -1.27
N THR A 21 10.62 -4.48 -1.73
CA THR A 21 11.20 -4.57 -3.06
C THR A 21 12.73 -4.56 -2.95
N PRO A 22 13.46 -4.87 -4.03
CA PRO A 22 14.92 -4.73 -4.01
C PRO A 22 15.36 -3.31 -3.64
N GLN A 23 14.58 -2.30 -4.01
CA GLN A 23 14.90 -0.91 -3.71
C GLN A 23 14.81 -0.62 -2.21
N THR A 24 13.92 -1.28 -1.48
CA THR A 24 13.78 -1.09 -0.04
C THR A 24 14.55 -2.12 0.78
N ALA A 25 15.22 -3.07 0.13
CA ALA A 25 15.96 -4.13 0.83
C ALA A 25 16.97 -3.59 1.85
N PRO A 26 17.74 -2.51 1.58
CA PRO A 26 18.66 -1.99 2.57
C PRO A 26 17.99 -1.58 3.88
N LEU A 27 16.73 -1.19 3.84
CA LEU A 27 15.97 -0.77 5.03
C LEU A 27 15.43 -1.95 5.83
N ARG A 28 15.60 -3.17 5.32
CA ARG A 28 15.13 -4.40 5.95
C ARG A 28 16.26 -5.37 6.27
N GLU A 29 17.51 -4.94 6.11
CA GLU A 29 18.65 -5.79 6.37
C GLU A 29 18.79 -6.08 7.85
N ILE A 30 19.13 -7.35 8.16
CA ILE A 30 19.48 -7.73 9.52
C ILE A 30 20.82 -7.09 9.85
N GLN A 31 20.90 -6.46 11.00
CA GLN A 31 22.10 -5.76 11.43
C GLN A 31 23.18 -6.75 11.88
N PRO A 32 24.45 -6.30 11.96
CA PRO A 32 25.56 -7.21 12.35
C PRO A 32 25.35 -7.88 13.70
N ASP A 33 24.61 -7.26 14.61
CA ASP A 33 24.31 -7.84 15.92
C ASP A 33 23.10 -8.77 15.90
N GLY A 34 22.53 -9.04 14.74
CA GLY A 34 21.35 -9.89 14.60
C GLY A 34 20.02 -9.20 14.75
N SER A 35 20.01 -7.90 15.07
CA SER A 35 18.78 -7.15 15.24
C SER A 35 18.22 -6.69 13.91
N ARG A 36 16.94 -6.32 13.92
CA ARG A 36 16.29 -5.75 12.73
C ARG A 36 16.73 -4.31 12.52
N HIS A 37 16.74 -3.89 11.26
CA HIS A 37 17.02 -2.50 10.95
C HIS A 37 15.98 -1.61 11.67
N PRO A 38 16.42 -0.47 12.28
CA PRO A 38 15.48 0.40 13.00
C PRO A 38 14.29 0.85 12.16
N PHE A 39 14.48 1.10 10.88
CA PHE A 39 13.39 1.51 10.00
C PHE A 39 12.39 0.38 9.77
N ASP A 40 12.89 -0.86 9.65
CA ASP A 40 12.04 -2.04 9.54
C ASP A 40 11.14 -2.16 10.78
N THR A 41 11.74 -2.05 11.95
CA THR A 41 10.99 -2.10 13.20
C THR A 41 9.94 -0.99 13.27
N PHE A 42 10.31 0.22 12.85
CA PHE A 42 9.41 1.36 12.85
C PHE A 42 8.21 1.13 11.92
N ILE A 43 8.46 0.68 10.70
CA ILE A 43 7.39 0.45 9.71
C ILE A 43 6.45 -0.66 10.16
N CYS A 44 6.99 -1.75 10.68
CA CYS A 44 6.15 -2.85 11.15
C CYS A 44 5.29 -2.43 12.34
N ALA A 45 5.81 -1.56 13.21
CA ALA A 45 5.03 -1.08 14.34
C ALA A 45 3.97 -0.08 13.90
N LYS A 46 4.27 0.74 12.89
CA LYS A 46 3.34 1.78 12.43
C LYS A 46 2.25 1.24 11.52
N THR A 47 2.50 0.15 10.83
CA THR A 47 1.54 -0.45 9.91
C THR A 47 0.61 -1.40 10.69
N PRO A 48 -0.71 -1.18 10.68
CA PRO A 48 -1.63 -2.10 11.37
C PRO A 48 -1.47 -3.56 10.96
N ALA A 49 -1.16 -3.83 9.69
CA ALA A 49 -0.90 -5.20 9.24
C ALA A 49 0.38 -5.78 9.85
N GLY A 50 1.25 -4.95 10.40
CA GLY A 50 2.43 -5.39 11.15
C GLY A 50 3.59 -5.88 10.29
N ARG A 51 3.60 -5.54 9.00
CA ARG A 51 4.60 -6.05 8.08
C ARG A 51 4.75 -5.16 6.86
N TRP A 52 5.86 -5.35 6.14
CA TRP A 52 5.98 -4.82 4.79
C TRP A 52 5.02 -5.58 3.88
N LEU A 53 4.51 -4.90 2.87
CA LEU A 53 3.62 -5.52 1.90
C LEU A 53 4.43 -6.15 0.78
N ASP A 54 3.86 -7.17 0.17
CA ASP A 54 4.46 -7.83 -0.98
C ASP A 54 4.01 -7.11 -2.25
N PRO A 55 4.89 -6.91 -3.25
CA PRO A 55 4.48 -6.29 -4.51
C PRO A 55 3.28 -6.98 -5.16
N GLN A 56 3.15 -8.29 -5.00
CA GLN A 56 2.02 -9.02 -5.58
C GLN A 56 0.70 -8.66 -4.94
N GLU A 57 0.71 -8.06 -3.77
CA GLU A 57 -0.52 -7.61 -3.13
C GLU A 57 -1.17 -6.45 -3.86
N LEU A 58 -0.46 -5.81 -4.78
CA LEU A 58 -1.02 -4.77 -5.64
C LEU A 58 -1.71 -5.35 -6.88
N THR A 59 -1.52 -6.63 -7.16
CA THR A 59 -2.07 -7.26 -8.36
C THR A 59 -3.60 -7.29 -8.32
N GLY A 60 -4.18 -7.75 -7.22
CA GLY A 60 -5.64 -7.79 -7.08
C GLY A 60 -6.28 -6.42 -7.23
N PRO A 61 -5.80 -5.40 -6.50
CA PRO A 61 -6.30 -4.04 -6.68
C PRO A 61 -6.19 -3.52 -8.12
N ALA A 62 -5.06 -3.79 -8.79
CA ALA A 62 -4.87 -3.36 -10.17
C ALA A 62 -5.87 -4.06 -11.10
N VAL A 63 -6.06 -5.37 -10.94
CA VAL A 63 -7.03 -6.13 -11.73
C VAL A 63 -8.45 -5.62 -11.46
N PHE A 64 -8.78 -5.34 -10.21
CA PHE A 64 -10.09 -4.79 -9.86
C PHE A 64 -10.34 -3.48 -10.60
N LEU A 65 -9.38 -2.55 -10.55
CA LEU A 65 -9.54 -1.25 -11.18
C LEU A 65 -9.56 -1.34 -12.71
N ALA A 66 -8.97 -2.38 -13.28
CA ALA A 66 -8.95 -2.60 -14.73
C ALA A 66 -10.14 -3.41 -15.22
N SER A 67 -10.96 -3.95 -14.34
CA SER A 67 -12.04 -4.86 -14.69
C SER A 67 -13.40 -4.18 -14.63
N GLU A 68 -14.41 -4.89 -15.13
CA GLU A 68 -15.79 -4.42 -15.06
C GLU A 68 -16.29 -4.30 -13.62
N ALA A 69 -15.64 -4.99 -12.67
CA ALA A 69 -16.04 -4.93 -11.28
C ALA A 69 -15.94 -3.52 -10.72
N SER A 70 -15.12 -2.66 -11.32
CA SER A 70 -14.93 -1.28 -10.86
C SER A 70 -15.60 -0.26 -11.78
N ASN A 71 -16.59 -0.65 -12.55
CA ASN A 71 -17.21 0.25 -13.55
C ASN A 71 -17.77 1.55 -12.95
N ALA A 72 -18.15 1.54 -11.70
CA ALA A 72 -18.67 2.73 -11.04
C ALA A 72 -17.59 3.49 -10.26
N VAL A 73 -16.34 3.06 -10.34
CA VAL A 73 -15.22 3.68 -9.61
C VAL A 73 -14.45 4.58 -10.55
N ASN A 74 -14.47 5.88 -10.28
CA ASN A 74 -13.77 6.85 -11.12
C ASN A 74 -13.29 8.01 -10.26
N GLY A 75 -12.06 8.46 -10.50
CA GLY A 75 -11.46 9.55 -9.74
C GLY A 75 -11.06 9.17 -8.33
N HIS A 76 -10.85 7.90 -8.05
CA HIS A 76 -10.56 7.38 -6.73
C HIS A 76 -9.11 6.92 -6.61
N ILE A 77 -8.57 7.07 -5.40
CA ILE A 77 -7.28 6.46 -5.06
C ILE A 77 -7.56 5.30 -4.11
N LEU A 78 -7.22 4.09 -4.54
CA LEU A 78 -7.38 2.90 -3.72
C LEU A 78 -6.09 2.68 -2.95
N TYR A 79 -6.16 2.86 -1.64
CA TYR A 79 -4.99 2.69 -0.79
C TYR A 79 -4.78 1.22 -0.47
N VAL A 80 -3.57 0.73 -0.74
CA VAL A 80 -3.16 -0.64 -0.45
C VAL A 80 -1.93 -0.53 0.44
N ASP A 81 -2.16 -0.19 1.69
CA ASP A 81 -1.10 0.26 2.60
C ASP A 81 -1.07 -0.46 3.94
N GLY A 82 -1.81 -1.56 4.06
CA GLY A 82 -1.86 -2.31 5.31
C GLY A 82 -2.54 -1.57 6.45
N GLY A 83 -3.21 -0.45 6.14
CA GLY A 83 -3.98 0.30 7.12
C GLY A 83 -3.31 1.55 7.64
N ILE A 84 -2.11 1.90 7.16
CA ILE A 84 -1.37 3.04 7.70
C ILE A 84 -2.18 4.33 7.71
N LEU A 85 -2.81 4.67 6.59
CA LEU A 85 -3.54 5.93 6.50
C LEU A 85 -4.82 5.95 7.33
N ALA A 86 -5.36 4.79 7.65
CA ALA A 86 -6.55 4.68 8.47
C ALA A 86 -6.23 4.58 9.97
N TYR A 87 -4.96 4.45 10.31
CA TYR A 87 -4.52 4.16 11.66
C TYR A 87 -4.19 5.46 12.40
N ILE A 88 -4.89 5.70 13.49
CA ILE A 88 -4.67 6.90 14.31
C ILE A 88 -3.98 6.60 15.64
N GLY A 89 -3.52 5.36 15.82
CA GLY A 89 -2.80 4.96 17.02
C GLY A 89 -3.53 3.86 17.78
N LYS A 90 -2.81 3.25 18.70
CA LYS A 90 -3.39 2.23 19.56
C LYS A 90 -4.34 2.85 20.56
N GLN A 91 -5.43 2.18 20.84
CA GLN A 91 -6.31 2.60 21.91
C GLN A 91 -5.61 2.37 23.26
N PRO A 92 -5.70 3.33 24.17
CA PRO A 92 -5.24 3.12 25.52
C PRO A 92 -6.09 2.05 26.20
N LYS A 93 -5.47 1.28 27.04
CA LYS A 93 -6.19 0.28 27.83
C LYS A 93 -6.53 0.84 29.20
#